data_3c7da763bc91f66fe14978085e1cf52d
#
_entry.id   3c7da763bc91f66fe14978085e1cf52d
#
_cell.length_a   1.000
_cell.length_b   1.000
_cell.length_c   1.000
_cell.angle_alpha   90.00
_cell.angle_beta   90.00
_cell.angle_gamma   90.00
#
_symmetry.space_group_name_H-M   'P 1'
#
loop_
_entity.id
_entity.type
_entity.pdbx_description
1 polymer ?
#
loop_
_entity_poly.entity_id
_entity_poly.type
_entity_poly.pdbx_seq_one_letter_code
_entity_poly.pdbx_strand_id
1 'polypeptide(L)'
;LIFAFFPLLALFAQPLSQYSYWYPIVFIGIAAAAHQSWSANIFSTVGDMFPKSMIATITGIGGMAGGVGSFCIQMGAGRLFDYAEQSQMTFMGYTGIEAGYMITFSFCAVAYLISWVAMKAFVPKYKPIIL
;
A
#
# COMPACT_ATOMS: atom_id res chain seq x y z
N LEU A 1 -9.29 -7.03 -7.07
CA LEU A 1 -8.18 -7.12 -8.03
C LEU A 1 -7.90 -5.79 -8.73
N ILE A 2 -8.90 -5.16 -9.37
CA ILE A 2 -8.70 -3.92 -10.16
C ILE A 2 -7.94 -2.87 -9.35
N PHE A 3 -8.37 -2.54 -8.14
CA PHE A 3 -7.73 -1.55 -7.27
C PHE A 3 -6.32 -1.93 -6.79
N ALA A 4 -5.90 -3.20 -6.94
CA ALA A 4 -4.55 -3.62 -6.62
C ALA A 4 -3.53 -3.27 -7.72
N PHE A 5 -3.99 -2.96 -8.93
CA PHE A 5 -3.11 -2.54 -10.05
C PHE A 5 -2.82 -1.04 -10.07
N PHE A 6 -3.74 -0.19 -9.59
CA PHE A 6 -3.54 1.25 -9.64
C PHE A 6 -2.31 1.77 -8.87
N PRO A 7 -1.92 1.19 -7.72
CA PRO A 7 -0.68 1.58 -7.04
C PRO A 7 0.60 1.38 -7.86
N LEU A 8 0.57 0.53 -8.90
CA LEU A 8 1.69 0.41 -9.84
C LEU A 8 2.00 1.73 -10.56
N LEU A 9 1.03 2.62 -10.69
CA LEU A 9 1.23 3.95 -11.27
C LEU A 9 2.20 4.81 -10.44
N ALA A 10 2.37 4.52 -9.15
CA ALA A 10 3.34 5.20 -8.31
C ALA A 10 4.80 5.01 -8.81
N LEU A 11 5.09 3.91 -9.54
CA LEU A 11 6.39 3.69 -10.17
C LEU A 11 6.75 4.78 -11.20
N PHE A 12 5.75 5.39 -11.81
CA PHE A 12 5.94 6.46 -12.80
C PHE A 12 6.06 7.85 -12.17
N ALA A 13 5.78 7.99 -10.88
CA ALA A 13 5.83 9.28 -10.19
C ALA A 13 7.24 9.88 -10.24
N GLN A 14 8.26 9.10 -9.88
CA GLN A 14 9.65 9.57 -9.88
C GLN A 14 10.20 9.85 -11.29
N PRO A 15 10.10 8.93 -12.28
CA PRO A 15 10.60 9.17 -13.63
C PRO A 15 9.96 10.39 -14.31
N LEU A 16 8.68 10.62 -14.09
CA LEU A 16 7.94 11.70 -14.74
C LEU A 16 8.03 13.05 -13.99
N SER A 17 8.56 13.06 -12.78
CA SER A 17 8.79 14.29 -12.00
C SER A 17 9.74 15.26 -12.71
N GLN A 18 10.65 14.74 -13.53
CA GLN A 18 11.62 15.52 -14.32
C GLN A 18 10.96 16.40 -15.40
N TYR A 19 9.77 16.00 -15.87
CA TYR A 19 9.03 16.76 -16.89
C TYR A 19 8.12 17.82 -16.29
N SER A 20 7.42 17.47 -15.19
CA SER A 20 6.55 18.39 -14.46
C SER A 20 6.19 17.81 -13.09
N TYR A 21 6.12 18.66 -12.08
CA TYR A 21 5.68 18.30 -10.73
C TYR A 21 4.21 17.82 -10.65
N TRP A 22 3.41 18.09 -11.67
CA TRP A 22 2.02 17.65 -11.73
C TRP A 22 1.89 16.12 -11.93
N TYR A 23 2.82 15.48 -12.64
CA TYR A 23 2.76 14.03 -12.87
C TYR A 23 2.80 13.23 -11.56
N PRO A 24 3.80 13.41 -10.67
CA PRO A 24 3.79 12.69 -9.40
C PRO A 24 2.55 12.98 -8.56
N ILE A 25 2.04 14.22 -8.55
CA ILE A 25 0.82 14.58 -7.81
C ILE A 25 -0.37 13.76 -8.30
N VAL A 26 -0.57 13.66 -9.61
CA VAL A 26 -1.68 12.90 -10.20
C VAL A 26 -1.53 11.41 -9.93
N PHE A 27 -0.35 10.83 -10.17
CA PHE A 27 -0.14 9.39 -9.98
C PHE A 27 -0.25 8.97 -8.51
N ILE A 28 0.30 9.74 -7.58
CA ILE A 28 0.15 9.50 -6.15
C ILE A 28 -1.30 9.67 -5.73
N GLY A 29 -2.00 10.68 -6.25
CA GLY A 29 -3.42 10.91 -6.01
C GLY A 29 -4.29 9.72 -6.45
N ILE A 30 -4.04 9.18 -7.64
CA ILE A 30 -4.74 7.98 -8.14
C ILE A 30 -4.42 6.76 -7.26
N ALA A 31 -3.15 6.57 -6.89
CA ALA A 31 -2.74 5.48 -6.02
C ALA A 31 -3.40 5.57 -4.63
N ALA A 32 -3.49 6.79 -4.07
CA ALA A 32 -4.17 7.04 -2.80
C ALA A 32 -5.68 6.79 -2.88
N ALA A 33 -6.34 7.18 -3.97
CA ALA A 33 -7.76 6.87 -4.21
C ALA A 33 -7.99 5.36 -4.32
N ALA A 34 -7.11 4.63 -4.99
CA ALA A 34 -7.18 3.18 -5.09
C ALA A 34 -6.94 2.51 -3.71
N HIS A 35 -6.05 3.06 -2.87
CA HIS A 35 -5.86 2.63 -1.49
C HIS A 35 -7.15 2.75 -0.68
N GLN A 36 -7.85 3.86 -0.75
CA GLN A 36 -9.12 4.06 -0.05
C GLN A 36 -10.19 3.09 -0.55
N SER A 37 -10.27 2.88 -1.87
CA SER A 37 -11.19 1.92 -2.47
C SER A 37 -10.89 0.48 -2.03
N TRP A 38 -9.62 0.11 -1.93
CA TRP A 38 -9.18 -1.18 -1.41
C TRP A 38 -9.61 -1.36 0.05
N SER A 39 -9.36 -0.38 0.90
CA SER A 39 -9.74 -0.39 2.32
C SER A 39 -11.25 -0.55 2.49
N ALA A 40 -12.05 0.21 1.75
CA ALA A 40 -13.50 0.11 1.78
C ALA A 40 -14.00 -1.29 1.39
N ASN A 41 -13.40 -1.93 0.37
CA ASN A 41 -13.74 -3.29 -0.02
C ASN A 41 -13.40 -4.33 1.04
N ILE A 42 -12.29 -4.17 1.77
CA ILE A 42 -11.94 -5.07 2.89
C ILE A 42 -12.97 -4.95 4.01
N PHE A 43 -13.35 -3.74 4.41
CA PHE A 43 -14.38 -3.55 5.44
C PHE A 43 -15.74 -4.09 5.02
N SER A 44 -16.14 -3.90 3.76
CA SER A 44 -17.35 -4.51 3.20
C SER A 44 -17.31 -6.04 3.29
N THR A 45 -16.17 -6.65 2.92
CA THR A 45 -15.96 -8.10 3.00
C THR A 45 -16.12 -8.61 4.44
N VAL A 46 -15.59 -7.88 5.44
CA VAL A 46 -15.79 -8.23 6.86
C VAL A 46 -17.27 -8.18 7.22
N GLY A 47 -17.99 -7.14 6.77
CA GLY A 47 -19.43 -7.00 6.99
C GLY A 47 -20.28 -8.12 6.38
N ASP A 48 -19.85 -8.64 5.22
CA ASP A 48 -20.56 -9.72 4.50
C ASP A 48 -20.25 -11.12 5.07
N MET A 49 -19.08 -11.31 5.66
CA MET A 49 -18.62 -12.62 6.12
C MET A 49 -18.91 -12.91 7.58
N PHE A 50 -18.96 -11.90 8.44
CA PHE A 50 -19.04 -12.09 9.89
C PHE A 50 -20.41 -11.65 10.46
N PRO A 51 -20.88 -12.29 11.55
CA PRO A 51 -22.07 -11.86 12.27
C PRO A 51 -21.96 -10.42 12.76
N LYS A 52 -23.07 -9.69 12.77
CA LYS A 52 -23.10 -8.26 13.16
C LYS A 52 -22.47 -7.98 14.52
N SER A 53 -22.58 -8.90 15.46
CA SER A 53 -21.99 -8.79 16.80
C SER A 53 -20.47 -8.82 16.82
N MET A 54 -19.82 -9.36 15.79
CA MET A 54 -18.36 -9.51 15.70
C MET A 54 -17.68 -8.48 14.81
N ILE A 55 -18.44 -7.78 13.95
CA ILE A 55 -17.89 -6.85 12.95
C ILE A 55 -17.01 -5.78 13.61
N ALA A 56 -17.48 -5.15 14.69
CA ALA A 56 -16.74 -4.09 15.38
C ALA A 56 -15.40 -4.60 15.94
N THR A 57 -15.42 -5.80 16.55
CA THR A 57 -14.21 -6.40 17.12
C THR A 57 -13.19 -6.76 16.05
N ILE A 58 -13.62 -7.40 14.96
CA ILE A 58 -12.75 -7.81 13.86
C ILE A 58 -12.16 -6.59 13.15
N THR A 59 -12.99 -5.58 12.89
CA THR A 59 -12.55 -4.30 12.30
C THR A 59 -11.55 -3.58 13.22
N GLY A 60 -11.77 -3.59 14.53
CA GLY A 60 -10.87 -3.01 15.52
C GLY A 60 -9.50 -3.71 15.56
N ILE A 61 -9.48 -5.04 15.57
CA ILE A 61 -8.23 -5.82 15.52
C ILE A 61 -7.49 -5.56 14.21
N GLY A 62 -8.19 -5.57 13.08
CA GLY A 62 -7.61 -5.26 11.78
C GLY A 62 -7.05 -3.84 11.71
N GLY A 63 -7.76 -2.86 12.26
CA GLY A 63 -7.32 -1.47 12.36
C GLY A 63 -6.06 -1.29 13.21
N MET A 64 -5.98 -1.97 14.37
CA MET A 64 -4.78 -1.95 15.21
C MET A 64 -3.58 -2.58 14.49
N ALA A 65 -3.77 -3.74 13.88
CA ALA A 65 -2.70 -4.40 13.10
C ALA A 65 -2.22 -3.51 11.94
N GLY A 66 -3.15 -2.86 11.24
CA GLY A 66 -2.84 -1.90 10.18
C GLY A 66 -2.08 -0.68 10.71
N GLY A 67 -2.45 -0.15 11.86
CA GLY A 67 -1.75 0.96 12.52
C GLY A 67 -0.31 0.63 12.89
N VAL A 68 -0.09 -0.54 13.50
CA VAL A 68 1.26 -1.04 13.83
C VAL A 68 2.08 -1.24 12.55
N GLY A 69 1.51 -1.87 11.53
CA GLY A 69 2.18 -2.06 10.24
C GLY A 69 2.57 -0.73 9.58
N SER A 70 1.66 0.23 9.58
CA SER A 70 1.90 1.57 9.04
C SER A 70 3.03 2.29 9.77
N PHE A 71 3.04 2.22 11.11
CA PHE A 71 4.11 2.78 11.93
C PHE A 71 5.47 2.18 11.58
N CYS A 72 5.57 0.84 11.49
CA CYS A 72 6.81 0.15 11.13
C CYS A 72 7.32 0.56 9.72
N ILE A 73 6.40 0.66 8.74
CA ILE A 73 6.74 1.05 7.37
C ILE A 73 7.24 2.50 7.34
N GLN A 74 6.57 3.42 8.05
CA GLN A 74 6.98 4.83 8.08
C GLN A 74 8.35 5.01 8.73
N MET A 75 8.60 4.32 9.86
CA MET A 75 9.93 4.32 10.48
C MET A 75 11.00 3.73 9.56
N GLY A 76 10.68 2.63 8.86
CA GLY A 76 11.58 1.99 7.91
C GLY A 76 11.89 2.91 6.72
N ALA A 77 10.87 3.57 6.17
CA ALA A 77 11.04 4.51 5.08
C ALA A 77 11.90 5.72 5.48
N GLY A 78 11.66 6.30 6.67
CA GLY A 78 12.48 7.40 7.18
C GLY A 78 13.96 7.01 7.27
N ARG A 79 14.27 5.86 7.89
CA ARG A 79 15.64 5.35 7.97
C ARG A 79 16.26 5.05 6.61
N LEU A 80 15.45 4.55 5.67
CA LEU A 80 15.89 4.31 4.30
C LEU A 80 16.28 5.62 3.62
N PHE A 81 15.51 6.68 3.80
CA PHE A 81 15.81 7.99 3.20
C PHE A 81 17.10 8.59 3.77
N ASP A 82 17.26 8.57 5.09
CA ASP A 82 18.47 9.01 5.76
C ASP A 82 19.69 8.24 5.28
N TYR A 83 19.59 6.91 5.22
CA TYR A 83 20.67 6.05 4.74
C TYR A 83 20.97 6.28 3.26
N ALA A 84 19.96 6.37 2.42
CA ALA A 84 20.12 6.59 0.98
C ALA A 84 20.82 7.94 0.69
N GLU A 85 20.48 8.98 1.45
CA GLU A 85 21.10 10.29 1.32
C GLU A 85 22.56 10.29 1.79
N GLN A 86 22.83 9.73 2.97
CA GLN A 86 24.18 9.69 3.55
C GLN A 86 25.15 8.82 2.76
N SER A 87 24.68 7.65 2.29
CA SER A 87 25.51 6.70 1.52
C SER A 87 25.58 7.00 0.03
N GLN A 88 24.83 8.01 -0.45
CA GLN A 88 24.68 8.29 -1.89
C GLN A 88 24.29 7.03 -2.68
N MET A 89 23.39 6.22 -2.08
CA MET A 89 22.94 4.97 -2.65
C MET A 89 22.35 5.19 -4.05
N THR A 90 22.66 4.28 -4.96
CA THR A 90 22.11 4.32 -6.32
C THR A 90 21.14 3.15 -6.53
N PHE A 91 19.93 3.45 -7.02
CA PHE A 91 18.92 2.45 -7.35
C PHE A 91 18.17 2.86 -8.61
N MET A 92 18.08 1.99 -9.60
CA MET A 92 17.41 2.22 -10.90
C MET A 92 17.81 3.54 -11.60
N GLY A 93 19.05 3.99 -11.42
CA GLY A 93 19.54 5.23 -12.03
C GLY A 93 19.31 6.51 -11.21
N TYR A 94 18.68 6.40 -10.05
CA TYR A 94 18.50 7.49 -9.08
C TYR A 94 19.52 7.38 -7.97
N THR A 95 20.00 8.52 -7.44
CA THR A 95 21.06 8.56 -6.41
C THR A 95 20.58 9.33 -5.18
N GLY A 96 21.07 8.94 -4.01
CA GLY A 96 20.75 9.60 -2.74
C GLY A 96 19.28 9.40 -2.36
N ILE A 97 18.64 10.45 -1.87
CA ILE A 97 17.25 10.41 -1.39
C ILE A 97 16.25 9.97 -2.49
N GLU A 98 16.53 10.29 -3.75
CA GLU A 98 15.69 9.88 -4.89
C GLU A 98 15.67 8.36 -5.07
N ALA A 99 16.80 7.69 -4.80
CA ALA A 99 16.86 6.23 -4.77
C ALA A 99 15.98 5.66 -3.65
N GLY A 100 15.95 6.30 -2.48
CA GLY A 100 15.07 5.95 -1.38
C GLY A 100 13.59 6.06 -1.75
N TYR A 101 13.20 7.12 -2.43
CA TYR A 101 11.83 7.29 -2.94
C TYR A 101 11.47 6.21 -3.96
N MET A 102 12.36 5.90 -4.91
CA MET A 102 12.11 4.88 -5.91
C MET A 102 11.92 3.49 -5.29
N ILE A 103 12.69 3.14 -4.26
CA ILE A 103 12.52 1.89 -3.51
C ILE A 103 11.16 1.87 -2.81
N THR A 104 10.79 2.96 -2.15
CA THR A 104 9.51 3.06 -1.44
C THR A 104 8.32 2.95 -2.39
N PHE A 105 8.37 3.64 -3.54
CA PHE A 105 7.32 3.53 -4.57
C PHE A 105 7.24 2.13 -5.16
N SER A 106 8.39 1.47 -5.38
CA SER A 106 8.44 0.08 -5.86
C SER A 106 7.79 -0.87 -4.85
N PHE A 107 8.09 -0.70 -3.57
CA PHE A 107 7.46 -1.47 -2.50
C PHE A 107 5.95 -1.25 -2.46
N CYS A 108 5.48 0.00 -2.46
CA CYS A 108 4.06 0.33 -2.48
C CYS A 108 3.34 -0.24 -3.70
N ALA A 109 3.98 -0.17 -4.88
CA ALA A 109 3.40 -0.68 -6.12
C ALA A 109 3.11 -2.17 -6.07
N VAL A 110 3.99 -2.96 -5.45
CA VAL A 110 3.88 -4.43 -5.42
C VAL A 110 3.09 -4.92 -4.20
N ALA A 111 3.08 -4.16 -3.10
CA ALA A 111 2.46 -4.56 -1.83
C ALA A 111 0.98 -4.94 -1.98
N TYR A 112 0.21 -4.23 -2.82
CA TYR A 112 -1.21 -4.51 -3.04
C TYR A 112 -1.44 -5.80 -3.82
N LEU A 113 -0.57 -6.13 -4.78
CA LEU A 113 -0.63 -7.39 -5.51
C LEU A 113 -0.31 -8.56 -4.58
N ILE A 114 0.71 -8.42 -3.73
CA ILE A 114 1.06 -9.43 -2.72
C ILE A 114 -0.10 -9.59 -1.73
N SER A 115 -0.69 -8.50 -1.25
CA SER A 115 -1.84 -8.53 -0.34
C SER A 115 -3.05 -9.19 -0.97
N TRP A 116 -3.30 -8.96 -2.26
CA TRP A 116 -4.38 -9.62 -2.99
C TRP A 116 -4.15 -11.12 -3.11
N VAL A 117 -2.93 -11.55 -3.44
CA VAL A 117 -2.56 -12.98 -3.52
C VAL A 117 -2.72 -13.64 -2.15
N ALA A 118 -2.22 -13.00 -1.08
CA ALA A 118 -2.37 -13.50 0.29
C ALA A 118 -3.86 -13.63 0.67
N MET A 119 -4.66 -12.60 0.42
CA MET A 119 -6.10 -12.65 0.68
C MET A 119 -6.77 -13.80 -0.08
N LYS A 120 -6.42 -14.03 -1.36
CA LYS A 120 -6.96 -15.12 -2.17
C LYS A 120 -6.51 -16.50 -1.68
N ALA A 121 -5.29 -16.62 -1.16
CA ALA A 121 -4.75 -17.84 -0.60
C ALA A 121 -5.46 -18.24 0.71
N PHE A 122 -5.68 -17.26 1.60
CA PHE A 122 -6.33 -17.51 2.89
C PHE A 122 -7.85 -17.56 2.83
N VAL A 123 -8.46 -16.81 1.92
CA VAL A 123 -9.93 -16.73 1.76
C VAL A 123 -10.31 -16.99 0.30
N PRO A 124 -10.15 -18.24 -0.18
CA PRO A 124 -10.41 -18.58 -1.59
C PRO A 124 -11.88 -18.42 -1.98
N LYS A 125 -12.80 -18.57 -1.02
CA LYS A 125 -14.26 -18.44 -1.22
C LYS A 125 -14.85 -17.55 -0.14
N TYR A 126 -15.53 -16.49 -0.57
CA TYR A 126 -16.31 -15.64 0.32
C TYR A 126 -17.62 -16.35 0.69
N LYS A 127 -17.69 -16.86 1.92
CA LYS A 127 -18.92 -17.45 2.48
C LYS A 127 -19.18 -16.84 3.85
N PRO A 128 -20.47 -16.55 4.18
CA PRO A 128 -20.82 -16.12 5.53
C PRO A 128 -20.40 -17.17 6.56
N ILE A 129 -19.83 -16.72 7.66
CA ILE A 129 -19.49 -17.55 8.80
C ILE A 129 -20.72 -17.64 9.67
N ILE A 130 -21.33 -18.84 9.72
CA ILE A 130 -22.47 -19.15 10.57
C ILE A 130 -21.91 -19.74 11.86
N LEU A 131 -22.12 -19.04 12.97
CA LEU A 131 -21.78 -19.47 14.33
C LEU A 131 -23.03 -20.01 15.02
#